data_8795d76c8032b8d0b1fe028380dbfa72
#
_entry.id   8795d76c8032b8d0b1fe028380dbfa72
#
_cell.length_a   1.000
_cell.length_b   1.000
_cell.length_c   1.000
_cell.angle_alpha   90.00
_cell.angle_beta   90.00
_cell.angle_gamma   90.00
#
_symmetry.space_group_name_H-M   'P 1'
#
loop_
_entity.id
_entity.type
_entity.pdbx_description
1 polymer ?
#
loop_
_entity_poly.entity_id
_entity_poly.type
_entity_poly.pdbx_seq_one_letter_code
_entity_poly.pdbx_strand_id
1 'polypeptide(L)'
;NNELVRQAQENGSIVLGYTCYHIPEVLLNVDNCISVRLRAPKTGSLDISTYYMSNYACDYARALVERAIEGGYQFLDAMIGVDACSAMNRSMEHFEVLKVNSKEKFFVTHTDMPLKVTDYYIDAYTTQMREHVLNRLTETFGVDTSDEALRKAVAEHNEVCEIISDAAVLLRLPHQLVVGVFQKVFKVDQMLQIFQMFPLPS
;
A
#
# COMPACT_ATOMS: atom_id res chain seq x y z
N ASN A 1 -7.64 -10.90 7.93
CA ASN A 1 -8.48 -10.05 7.07
C ASN A 1 -8.59 -8.68 7.70
N ASN A 2 -8.29 -7.65 6.93
CA ASN A 2 -8.48 -6.27 7.36
C ASN A 2 -9.93 -5.88 7.07
N GLU A 3 -10.70 -5.58 8.10
CA GLU A 3 -12.12 -5.23 8.00
C GLU A 3 -12.34 -4.00 7.10
N LEU A 4 -11.45 -3.01 7.17
CA LEU A 4 -11.54 -1.82 6.32
C LEU A 4 -11.39 -2.14 4.83
N VAL A 5 -10.50 -3.08 4.48
CA VAL A 5 -10.32 -3.53 3.09
C VAL A 5 -11.58 -4.26 2.61
N ARG A 6 -12.20 -5.09 3.47
CA ARG A 6 -13.45 -5.77 3.14
C ARG A 6 -14.59 -4.78 2.89
N GLN A 7 -14.76 -3.81 3.78
CA GLN A 7 -15.76 -2.75 3.62
C GLN A 7 -15.53 -1.91 2.35
N ALA A 8 -14.28 -1.58 2.04
CA ALA A 8 -13.94 -0.86 0.81
C ALA A 8 -14.32 -1.67 -0.44
N GLN A 9 -14.02 -2.98 -0.45
CA GLN A 9 -14.42 -3.86 -1.56
C GLN A 9 -15.93 -3.99 -1.70
N GLU A 10 -16.67 -4.08 -0.60
CA GLU A 10 -18.14 -4.10 -0.60
C GLU A 10 -18.72 -2.79 -1.16
N ASN A 11 -18.03 -1.68 -0.97
CA ASN A 11 -18.37 -0.38 -1.55
C ASN A 11 -17.89 -0.21 -3.01
N GLY A 12 -17.27 -1.23 -3.60
CA GLY A 12 -16.78 -1.21 -4.98
C GLY A 12 -15.43 -0.54 -5.16
N SER A 13 -14.65 -0.34 -4.09
CA SER A 13 -13.30 0.22 -4.19
C SER A 13 -12.32 -0.76 -4.81
N ILE A 14 -11.39 -0.23 -5.61
CA ILE A 14 -10.29 -0.96 -6.22
C ILE A 14 -9.12 -1.00 -5.22
N VAL A 15 -8.66 -2.20 -4.88
CA VAL A 15 -7.66 -2.41 -3.84
C VAL A 15 -6.28 -2.59 -4.47
N LEU A 16 -5.39 -1.63 -4.24
CA LEU A 16 -4.04 -1.59 -4.78
C LEU A 16 -3.01 -1.97 -3.72
N GLY A 17 -2.26 -3.05 -3.97
CA GLY A 17 -1.16 -3.48 -3.10
C GLY A 17 0.13 -2.73 -3.41
N TYR A 18 0.92 -2.38 -2.40
CA TYR A 18 2.27 -1.86 -2.56
C TYR A 18 3.18 -2.29 -1.40
N THR A 19 4.49 -2.14 -1.55
CA THR A 19 5.46 -2.60 -0.54
C THR A 19 6.36 -1.50 0.01
N CYS A 20 6.84 -0.62 -0.82
CA CYS A 20 7.87 0.36 -0.48
C CYS A 20 7.35 1.80 -0.41
N TYR A 21 7.99 2.63 0.42
CA TYR A 21 7.71 4.07 0.52
C TYR A 21 8.10 4.89 -0.71
N HIS A 22 8.86 4.29 -1.63
CA HIS A 22 9.27 4.97 -2.87
C HIS A 22 8.14 5.07 -3.90
N ILE A 23 7.02 4.41 -3.64
CA ILE A 23 5.78 4.62 -4.40
C ILE A 23 5.02 5.76 -3.72
N PRO A 24 4.63 6.81 -4.45
CA PRO A 24 3.81 7.87 -3.89
C PRO A 24 2.39 7.33 -3.63
N GLU A 25 2.15 6.93 -2.39
CA GLU A 25 0.89 6.33 -1.93
C GLU A 25 -0.34 7.15 -2.31
N VAL A 26 -0.19 8.48 -2.34
CA VAL A 26 -1.24 9.41 -2.73
C VAL A 26 -1.82 9.09 -4.12
N LEU A 27 -1.00 8.65 -5.07
CA LEU A 27 -1.44 8.26 -6.41
C LEU A 27 -2.19 6.92 -6.44
N LEU A 28 -2.06 6.13 -5.38
CA LEU A 28 -2.77 4.86 -5.22
C LEU A 28 -4.12 5.01 -4.49
N ASN A 29 -4.47 6.22 -4.08
CA ASN A 29 -5.74 6.55 -3.42
C ASN A 29 -6.56 7.56 -4.25
N VAL A 30 -6.36 7.54 -5.58
CA VAL A 30 -7.11 8.39 -6.49
C VAL A 30 -8.49 7.80 -6.78
N ASP A 31 -9.52 8.65 -6.90
CA ASP A 31 -10.91 8.28 -7.20
C ASP A 31 -11.45 7.22 -6.20
N ASN A 32 -11.84 6.06 -6.67
CA ASN A 32 -12.35 4.96 -5.86
C ASN A 32 -11.28 3.91 -5.51
N CYS A 33 -10.00 4.23 -5.66
CA CYS A 33 -8.90 3.36 -5.26
C CYS A 33 -8.58 3.45 -3.77
N ILE A 34 -8.14 2.35 -3.20
CA ILE A 34 -7.59 2.29 -1.84
C ILE A 34 -6.25 1.55 -1.86
N SER A 35 -5.23 2.17 -1.29
CA SER A 35 -3.92 1.55 -1.18
C SER A 35 -3.79 0.67 0.07
N VAL A 36 -3.10 -0.45 -0.07
CA VAL A 36 -2.78 -1.34 1.04
C VAL A 36 -1.30 -1.68 1.01
N ARG A 37 -0.57 -1.22 2.01
CA ARG A 37 0.82 -1.65 2.17
C ARG A 37 0.84 -3.10 2.60
N LEU A 38 1.44 -3.96 1.76
CA LEU A 38 1.48 -5.38 2.03
C LEU A 38 2.42 -5.68 3.19
N ARG A 39 1.95 -6.57 4.03
CA ARG A 39 2.70 -7.23 5.10
C ARG A 39 2.42 -8.72 4.98
N ALA A 40 3.27 -9.54 5.56
CA ALA A 40 3.08 -10.99 5.64
C ALA A 40 2.83 -11.41 7.10
N PRO A 41 1.72 -10.94 7.73
CA PRO A 41 1.43 -11.30 9.11
C PRO A 41 1.08 -12.79 9.19
N LYS A 42 1.53 -13.45 10.26
CA LYS A 42 1.22 -14.85 10.53
C LYS A 42 1.75 -15.83 9.48
N THR A 43 2.80 -15.48 8.76
CA THR A 43 3.54 -16.45 7.94
C THR A 43 4.24 -17.42 8.90
N GLY A 44 3.80 -18.66 8.91
CA GLY A 44 4.27 -19.66 9.88
C GLY A 44 5.65 -20.21 9.54
N SER A 45 5.98 -20.24 8.25
CA SER A 45 7.28 -20.67 7.72
C SER A 45 7.64 -19.89 6.47
N LEU A 46 8.82 -20.12 5.94
CA LEU A 46 9.28 -19.61 4.64
C LEU A 46 9.66 -20.79 3.71
N ASP A 47 9.09 -21.95 3.94
CA ASP A 47 9.48 -23.19 3.28
C ASP A 47 9.17 -23.18 1.79
N ILE A 48 7.97 -22.75 1.42
CA ILE A 48 7.55 -22.68 0.02
C ILE A 48 8.34 -21.60 -0.72
N SER A 49 8.56 -20.45 -0.10
CA SER A 49 9.31 -19.35 -0.72
C SER A 49 10.77 -19.72 -1.01
N THR A 50 11.36 -20.69 -0.28
CA THR A 50 12.74 -21.16 -0.54
C THR A 50 12.90 -21.85 -1.90
N TYR A 51 11.84 -22.36 -2.49
CA TYR A 51 11.88 -22.95 -3.83
C TYR A 51 11.99 -21.87 -4.94
N TYR A 52 11.61 -20.64 -4.63
CA TYR A 52 11.54 -19.54 -5.59
C TYR A 52 12.57 -18.45 -5.32
N MET A 53 12.96 -18.26 -4.06
CA MET A 53 13.89 -17.24 -3.63
C MET A 53 15.00 -17.83 -2.77
N SER A 54 16.22 -17.34 -2.96
CA SER A 54 17.39 -17.75 -2.16
C SER A 54 17.15 -17.49 -0.65
N ASN A 55 17.67 -18.38 0.19
CA ASN A 55 17.69 -18.20 1.64
C ASN A 55 18.46 -16.95 2.11
N TYR A 56 19.30 -16.39 1.26
CA TYR A 56 20.01 -15.13 1.51
C TYR A 56 19.17 -13.89 1.15
N ALA A 57 18.03 -14.07 0.50
CA ALA A 57 17.12 -12.96 0.24
C ALA A 57 16.44 -12.48 1.52
N CYS A 58 16.05 -11.20 1.53
CA CYS A 58 15.35 -10.56 2.63
C CYS A 58 14.12 -11.39 3.06
N ASP A 59 14.00 -11.68 4.36
CA ASP A 59 12.89 -12.47 4.91
C ASP A 59 11.52 -11.83 4.65
N TYR A 60 11.45 -10.50 4.62
CA TYR A 60 10.21 -9.80 4.27
C TYR A 60 9.78 -10.10 2.83
N ALA A 61 10.71 -10.04 1.86
CA ALA A 61 10.41 -10.36 0.47
C ALA A 61 9.98 -11.83 0.30
N ARG A 62 10.66 -12.75 1.00
CA ARG A 62 10.31 -14.17 1.02
C ARG A 62 8.94 -14.42 1.66
N ALA A 63 8.66 -13.77 2.79
CA ALA A 63 7.38 -13.88 3.47
C ALA A 63 6.20 -13.34 2.62
N LEU A 64 6.43 -12.32 1.79
CA LEU A 64 5.43 -11.86 0.82
C LEU A 64 5.12 -12.93 -0.22
N VAL A 65 6.13 -13.60 -0.77
CA VAL A 65 5.93 -14.70 -1.74
C VAL A 65 5.22 -15.88 -1.09
N GLU A 66 5.65 -16.29 0.11
CA GLU A 66 4.99 -17.34 0.88
C GLU A 66 3.50 -17.04 1.04
N ARG A 67 3.20 -15.86 1.59
CA ARG A 67 1.83 -15.42 1.82
C ARG A 67 1.00 -15.29 0.55
N ALA A 68 1.62 -14.91 -0.55
CA ALA A 68 0.97 -14.83 -1.86
C ALA A 68 0.55 -16.22 -2.36
N ILE A 69 1.44 -17.20 -2.26
CA ILE A 69 1.17 -18.60 -2.67
C ILE A 69 0.08 -19.22 -1.79
N GLU A 70 0.05 -18.90 -0.50
CA GLU A 70 -1.04 -19.30 0.43
C GLU A 70 -2.39 -18.63 0.11
N GLY A 71 -2.47 -17.77 -0.91
CA GLY A 71 -3.69 -17.05 -1.29
C GLY A 71 -4.02 -15.86 -0.41
N GLY A 72 -3.06 -15.38 0.40
CA GLY A 72 -3.29 -14.30 1.35
C GLY A 72 -3.56 -12.93 0.73
N TYR A 73 -3.35 -12.77 -0.58
CA TYR A 73 -3.52 -11.51 -1.31
C TYR A 73 -4.55 -11.59 -2.45
N GLN A 74 -5.51 -12.52 -2.36
CA GLN A 74 -6.62 -12.63 -3.33
C GLN A 74 -7.54 -11.40 -3.36
N PHE A 75 -7.48 -10.57 -2.33
CA PHE A 75 -8.26 -9.34 -2.25
C PHE A 75 -7.74 -8.21 -3.13
N LEU A 76 -6.49 -8.27 -3.59
CA LEU A 76 -5.90 -7.23 -4.42
C LEU A 76 -6.48 -7.23 -5.85
N ASP A 77 -6.59 -6.03 -6.42
CA ASP A 77 -6.93 -5.81 -7.83
C ASP A 77 -5.68 -5.50 -8.66
N ALA A 78 -4.67 -4.88 -8.06
CA ALA A 78 -3.36 -4.72 -8.67
C ALA A 78 -2.25 -4.69 -7.61
N MET A 79 -1.02 -4.93 -8.06
CA MET A 79 0.19 -4.82 -7.26
C MET A 79 1.17 -3.86 -7.91
N ILE A 80 1.55 -2.82 -7.16
CA ILE A 80 2.44 -1.76 -7.63
C ILE A 80 3.79 -1.91 -6.92
N GLY A 81 4.83 -2.13 -7.69
CA GLY A 81 6.20 -2.28 -7.23
C GLY A 81 7.10 -1.10 -7.59
N VAL A 82 8.26 -1.06 -6.97
CA VAL A 82 9.33 -0.12 -7.33
C VAL A 82 10.64 -0.88 -7.44
N ASP A 83 11.40 -0.60 -8.48
CA ASP A 83 12.74 -1.15 -8.66
C ASP A 83 13.77 -0.38 -7.81
N ALA A 84 13.80 -0.70 -6.54
CA ALA A 84 14.75 -0.14 -5.58
C ALA A 84 15.56 -1.23 -4.85
N CYS A 85 15.14 -2.49 -4.95
CA CYS A 85 15.74 -3.61 -4.20
C CYS A 85 15.55 -4.92 -4.96
N SER A 86 16.66 -5.59 -5.29
CA SER A 86 16.65 -6.84 -6.05
C SER A 86 15.81 -7.96 -5.41
N ALA A 87 15.78 -8.06 -4.07
CA ALA A 87 14.96 -9.06 -3.39
C ALA A 87 13.47 -8.76 -3.55
N MET A 88 13.09 -7.49 -3.51
CA MET A 88 11.69 -7.07 -3.69
C MET A 88 11.24 -7.23 -5.14
N ASN A 89 12.11 -6.89 -6.11
CA ASN A 89 11.83 -7.11 -7.54
C ASN A 89 11.56 -8.58 -7.82
N ARG A 90 12.41 -9.46 -7.31
CA ARG A 90 12.20 -10.90 -7.46
C ARG A 90 10.87 -11.36 -6.82
N SER A 91 10.52 -10.82 -5.66
CA SER A 91 9.22 -11.11 -5.03
C SER A 91 8.05 -10.69 -5.93
N MET A 92 8.13 -9.49 -6.52
CA MET A 92 7.09 -8.96 -7.41
C MET A 92 6.95 -9.78 -8.71
N GLU A 93 8.07 -10.17 -9.32
CA GLU A 93 8.08 -11.06 -10.48
C GLU A 93 7.36 -12.39 -10.18
N HIS A 94 7.55 -12.93 -8.97
CA HIS A 94 6.86 -14.15 -8.58
C HIS A 94 5.35 -13.97 -8.41
N PHE A 95 4.86 -12.80 -8.02
CA PHE A 95 3.42 -12.52 -8.02
C PHE A 95 2.80 -12.69 -9.41
N GLU A 96 3.53 -12.29 -10.45
CA GLU A 96 3.07 -12.40 -11.84
C GLU A 96 3.28 -13.83 -12.39
N VAL A 97 4.50 -14.36 -12.30
CA VAL A 97 4.87 -15.65 -12.90
C VAL A 97 4.08 -16.81 -12.28
N LEU A 98 3.89 -16.79 -10.97
CA LEU A 98 3.17 -17.85 -10.24
C LEU A 98 1.64 -17.66 -10.27
N LYS A 99 1.16 -16.55 -10.86
CA LYS A 99 -0.28 -16.24 -10.93
C LYS A 99 -0.95 -16.38 -9.58
N VAL A 100 -0.34 -15.79 -8.54
CA VAL A 100 -0.78 -15.93 -7.15
C VAL A 100 -2.15 -15.33 -6.86
N ASN A 101 -2.70 -14.53 -7.76
CA ASN A 101 -4.03 -13.96 -7.70
C ASN A 101 -4.88 -14.48 -8.86
N SER A 102 -6.09 -14.94 -8.55
CA SER A 102 -7.01 -15.58 -9.52
C SER A 102 -7.90 -14.59 -10.27
N LYS A 103 -7.87 -13.29 -9.94
CA LYS A 103 -8.69 -12.29 -10.64
C LYS A 103 -8.18 -12.08 -12.05
N GLU A 104 -9.06 -12.14 -13.04
CA GLU A 104 -8.73 -11.99 -14.46
C GLU A 104 -8.05 -10.65 -14.78
N LYS A 105 -8.51 -9.57 -14.13
CA LYS A 105 -7.98 -8.22 -14.33
C LYS A 105 -6.80 -7.88 -13.42
N PHE A 106 -6.36 -8.82 -12.56
CA PHE A 106 -5.21 -8.56 -11.70
C PHE A 106 -3.96 -8.34 -12.52
N PHE A 107 -3.21 -7.29 -12.18
CA PHE A 107 -1.92 -7.02 -12.81
C PHE A 107 -0.85 -6.63 -11.79
N VAL A 108 0.39 -6.84 -12.18
CA VAL A 108 1.58 -6.35 -11.48
C VAL A 108 2.25 -5.30 -12.35
N THR A 109 2.72 -4.22 -11.77
CA THR A 109 3.49 -3.20 -12.49
C THR A 109 4.62 -2.66 -11.62
N HIS A 110 5.66 -2.16 -12.28
CA HIS A 110 6.86 -1.63 -11.65
C HIS A 110 7.16 -0.23 -12.17
N THR A 111 7.78 0.58 -11.32
CA THR A 111 8.38 1.87 -11.68
C THR A 111 9.81 1.90 -11.19
N ASP A 112 10.70 2.52 -11.94
CA ASP A 112 12.08 2.74 -11.51
C ASP A 112 12.14 3.86 -10.46
N MET A 113 13.02 3.71 -9.50
CA MET A 113 13.26 4.76 -8.50
C MET A 113 14.41 5.66 -8.95
N PRO A 114 14.20 6.97 -9.08
CA PRO A 114 15.27 7.87 -9.42
C PRO A 114 16.29 7.98 -8.28
N LEU A 115 17.58 7.77 -8.58
CA LEU A 115 18.68 7.87 -7.62
C LEU A 115 19.16 9.31 -7.41
N LYS A 116 18.72 10.25 -8.25
CA LYS A 116 19.09 11.66 -8.18
C LYS A 116 17.86 12.54 -8.40
N VAL A 117 17.87 13.70 -7.76
CA VAL A 117 16.81 14.71 -7.94
C VAL A 117 17.31 15.74 -8.94
N THR A 118 17.00 15.53 -10.22
CA THR A 118 17.22 16.50 -11.30
C THR A 118 15.96 16.56 -12.14
N ASP A 119 15.75 17.64 -12.90
CA ASP A 119 14.56 17.80 -13.74
C ASP A 119 14.33 16.59 -14.67
N TYR A 120 15.42 16.09 -15.27
CA TYR A 120 15.35 14.88 -16.11
C TYR A 120 14.78 13.66 -15.37
N TYR A 121 15.25 13.39 -14.15
CA TYR A 121 14.78 12.23 -13.39
C TYR A 121 13.36 12.43 -12.86
N ILE A 122 12.98 13.67 -12.54
CA ILE A 122 11.61 14.00 -12.13
C ILE A 122 10.66 13.76 -13.30
N ASP A 123 10.99 14.23 -14.50
CA ASP A 123 10.19 14.05 -15.71
C ASP A 123 10.07 12.56 -16.08
N ALA A 124 11.18 11.82 -16.04
CA ALA A 124 11.20 10.39 -16.32
C ALA A 124 10.33 9.61 -15.33
N TYR A 125 10.44 9.90 -14.04
CA TYR A 125 9.64 9.24 -13.00
C TYR A 125 8.16 9.59 -13.13
N THR A 126 7.84 10.85 -13.40
CA THR A 126 6.46 11.30 -13.63
C THR A 126 5.84 10.59 -14.82
N THR A 127 6.59 10.44 -15.90
CA THR A 127 6.17 9.71 -17.10
C THR A 127 5.89 8.24 -16.78
N GLN A 128 6.79 7.57 -16.08
CA GLN A 128 6.59 6.18 -15.66
C GLN A 128 5.37 6.02 -14.75
N MET A 129 5.20 6.89 -13.76
CA MET A 129 4.01 6.83 -12.88
C MET A 129 2.72 7.00 -13.67
N ARG A 130 2.72 7.88 -14.67
CA ARG A 130 1.57 8.09 -15.55
C ARG A 130 1.31 6.86 -16.42
N GLU A 131 2.32 6.34 -17.10
CA GLU A 131 2.16 5.26 -18.06
C GLU A 131 1.96 3.90 -17.40
N HIS A 132 2.76 3.57 -16.40
CA HIS A 132 2.76 2.25 -15.78
C HIS A 132 1.70 2.10 -14.67
N VAL A 133 1.28 3.20 -14.04
CA VAL A 133 0.31 3.15 -12.95
C VAL A 133 -1.01 3.77 -13.35
N LEU A 134 -1.07 5.09 -13.57
CA LEU A 134 -2.33 5.80 -13.72
C LEU A 134 -3.09 5.39 -14.99
N ASN A 135 -2.43 5.38 -16.15
CA ASN A 135 -3.07 4.96 -17.41
C ASN A 135 -3.56 3.51 -17.33
N ARG A 136 -2.76 2.63 -16.73
CA ARG A 136 -3.12 1.23 -16.57
C ARG A 136 -4.34 1.04 -15.65
N LEU A 137 -4.46 1.84 -14.59
CA LEU A 137 -5.65 1.86 -13.72
C LEU A 137 -6.89 2.33 -14.49
N THR A 138 -6.75 3.40 -15.30
CA THR A 138 -7.84 3.89 -16.14
C THR A 138 -8.26 2.84 -17.17
N GLU A 139 -7.32 2.23 -17.89
CA GLU A 139 -7.60 1.24 -18.93
C GLU A 139 -8.23 -0.04 -18.38
N THR A 140 -7.77 -0.49 -17.20
CA THR A 140 -8.20 -1.78 -16.63
C THR A 140 -9.51 -1.66 -15.84
N PHE A 141 -9.65 -0.57 -15.07
CA PHE A 141 -10.73 -0.43 -14.10
C PHE A 141 -11.61 0.80 -14.34
N GLY A 142 -11.24 1.69 -15.27
CA GLY A 142 -12.00 2.92 -15.53
C GLY A 142 -11.81 4.00 -14.46
N VAL A 143 -10.71 3.97 -13.70
CA VAL A 143 -10.39 4.95 -12.66
C VAL A 143 -10.23 6.34 -13.28
N ASP A 144 -10.82 7.36 -12.66
CA ASP A 144 -10.60 8.76 -13.04
C ASP A 144 -9.24 9.23 -12.51
N THR A 145 -8.29 9.42 -13.43
CA THR A 145 -6.94 9.92 -13.14
C THR A 145 -6.72 11.34 -13.67
N SER A 146 -7.81 12.12 -13.80
CA SER A 146 -7.74 13.53 -14.17
C SER A 146 -6.97 14.36 -13.14
N ASP A 147 -6.50 15.52 -13.56
CA ASP A 147 -5.80 16.46 -12.67
C ASP A 147 -6.67 16.88 -11.47
N GLU A 148 -7.99 16.92 -11.64
CA GLU A 148 -8.92 17.20 -10.55
C GLU A 148 -8.98 16.08 -9.53
N ALA A 149 -9.12 14.84 -9.99
CA ALA A 149 -9.11 13.65 -9.14
C ALA A 149 -7.77 13.51 -8.38
N LEU A 150 -6.65 13.75 -9.05
CA LEU A 150 -5.33 13.74 -8.43
C LEU A 150 -5.17 14.83 -7.36
N ARG A 151 -5.63 16.06 -7.62
CA ARG A 151 -5.59 17.15 -6.62
C ARG A 151 -6.45 16.84 -5.40
N LYS A 152 -7.60 16.22 -5.60
CA LYS A 152 -8.47 15.78 -4.51
C LYS A 152 -7.75 14.72 -3.66
N ALA A 153 -7.14 13.71 -4.27
CA ALA A 153 -6.37 12.69 -3.56
C ALA A 153 -5.22 13.29 -2.76
N VAL A 154 -4.51 14.28 -3.32
CA VAL A 154 -3.44 15.01 -2.60
C VAL A 154 -3.98 15.78 -1.40
N ALA A 155 -5.13 16.45 -1.54
CA ALA A 155 -5.73 17.19 -0.43
C ALA A 155 -6.15 16.24 0.72
N GLU A 156 -6.81 15.14 0.41
CA GLU A 156 -7.21 14.11 1.37
C GLU A 156 -5.99 13.46 2.06
N HIS A 157 -4.94 13.16 1.29
CA HIS A 157 -3.69 12.62 1.84
C HIS A 157 -3.02 13.60 2.82
N ASN A 158 -2.97 14.88 2.48
CA ASN A 158 -2.39 15.91 3.36
C ASN A 158 -3.19 16.04 4.67
N GLU A 159 -4.51 16.02 4.60
CA GLU A 159 -5.37 16.02 5.80
C GLU A 159 -5.07 14.82 6.70
N VAL A 160 -4.94 13.62 6.13
CA VAL A 160 -4.56 12.41 6.88
C VAL A 160 -3.18 12.55 7.51
N CYS A 161 -2.20 13.11 6.80
CA CYS A 161 -0.86 13.36 7.31
C CYS A 161 -0.85 14.34 8.48
N GLU A 162 -1.66 15.41 8.42
CA GLU A 162 -1.83 16.36 9.52
C GLU A 162 -2.41 15.67 10.75
N ILE A 163 -3.49 14.90 10.60
CA ILE A 163 -4.12 14.15 11.68
C ILE A 163 -3.12 13.18 12.34
N ILE A 164 -2.35 12.44 11.53
CA ILE A 164 -1.33 11.51 12.04
C ILE A 164 -0.22 12.26 12.79
N SER A 165 0.21 13.41 12.28
CA SER A 165 1.24 14.24 12.92
C SER A 165 0.78 14.75 14.28
N ASP A 166 -0.45 15.24 14.37
CA ASP A 166 -1.06 15.69 15.61
C ASP A 166 -1.21 14.53 16.62
N ALA A 167 -1.68 13.37 16.15
CA ALA A 167 -1.75 12.16 16.96
C ALA A 167 -0.37 11.72 17.48
N ALA A 168 0.69 11.82 16.66
CA ALA A 168 2.06 11.48 17.06
C ALA A 168 2.61 12.40 18.16
N VAL A 169 2.23 13.69 18.14
CA VAL A 169 2.56 14.63 19.23
C VAL A 169 1.86 14.20 20.53
N LEU A 170 0.61 13.77 20.43
CA LEU A 170 -0.17 13.33 21.59
C LEU A 170 0.38 12.06 22.24
N LEU A 171 0.92 11.12 21.44
CA LEU A 171 1.54 9.89 21.95
C LEU A 171 2.81 10.16 22.78
N ARG A 172 3.40 11.36 22.71
CA ARG A 172 4.52 11.80 23.55
C ARG A 172 4.08 12.44 24.85
N LEU A 173 2.79 12.70 25.03
CA LEU A 173 2.24 13.30 26.25
C LEU A 173 1.91 12.23 27.29
N PRO A 174 1.91 12.57 28.62
CA PRO A 174 1.44 11.66 29.66
C PRO A 174 -0.01 11.22 29.40
N HIS A 175 -0.30 9.96 29.66
CA HIS A 175 -1.55 9.26 29.31
C HIS A 175 -2.85 10.04 29.66
N GLN A 176 -2.85 10.83 30.73
CA GLN A 176 -4.02 11.61 31.16
C GLN A 176 -4.36 12.80 30.22
N LEU A 177 -3.36 13.35 29.53
CA LEU A 177 -3.56 14.42 28.55
C LEU A 177 -3.98 13.89 27.18
N VAL A 178 -3.54 12.69 26.84
CA VAL A 178 -3.84 12.02 25.58
C VAL A 178 -5.36 11.82 25.41
N VAL A 179 -6.04 11.34 26.45
CA VAL A 179 -7.50 11.05 26.39
C VAL A 179 -8.32 12.31 26.11
N GLY A 180 -7.97 13.43 26.74
CA GLY A 180 -8.73 14.69 26.58
C GLY A 180 -8.59 15.34 25.21
N VAL A 181 -7.46 15.17 24.54
CA VAL A 181 -7.20 15.74 23.21
C VAL A 181 -7.76 14.82 22.11
N PHE A 182 -7.63 13.50 22.29
CA PHE A 182 -8.25 12.54 21.36
C PHE A 182 -9.77 12.72 21.28
N GLN A 183 -10.46 12.97 22.39
CA GLN A 183 -11.90 13.24 22.38
C GLN A 183 -12.29 14.52 21.65
N LYS A 184 -11.36 15.48 21.48
CA LYS A 184 -11.61 16.73 20.74
C LYS A 184 -11.29 16.63 19.24
N VAL A 185 -10.29 15.82 18.87
CA VAL A 185 -9.77 15.73 17.50
C VAL A 185 -10.50 14.67 16.68
N PHE A 186 -10.88 13.57 17.32
CA PHE A 186 -11.55 12.47 16.62
C PHE A 186 -13.00 12.31 17.08
N LYS A 187 -13.93 12.23 16.15
CA LYS A 187 -15.25 11.67 16.46
C LYS A 187 -15.03 10.23 16.91
N VAL A 188 -15.69 9.83 18.00
CA VAL A 188 -15.48 8.58 18.74
C VAL A 188 -15.40 7.33 17.85
N ASP A 189 -16.15 7.30 16.75
CA ASP A 189 -16.21 6.18 15.81
C ASP A 189 -14.92 5.97 15.01
N GLN A 190 -14.16 7.03 14.73
CA GLN A 190 -12.87 6.94 14.03
C GLN A 190 -11.74 6.50 14.96
N MET A 191 -11.82 6.82 16.24
CA MET A 191 -10.83 6.43 17.24
C MET A 191 -10.80 4.94 17.52
N LEU A 192 -11.95 4.30 17.61
CA LEU A 192 -12.05 2.86 17.85
C LEU A 192 -11.38 2.05 16.74
N GLN A 193 -11.44 2.53 15.50
CA GLN A 193 -10.78 1.89 14.36
C GLN A 193 -9.24 1.99 14.44
N ILE A 194 -8.70 3.15 14.84
CA ILE A 194 -7.25 3.36 14.95
C ILE A 194 -6.67 2.55 16.12
N PHE A 195 -7.34 2.50 17.28
CA PHE A 195 -6.87 1.73 18.43
C PHE A 195 -6.92 0.21 18.23
N GLN A 196 -7.84 -0.31 17.42
CA GLN A 196 -7.85 -1.72 17.05
C GLN A 196 -6.67 -2.11 16.14
N MET A 197 -6.07 -1.15 15.43
CA MET A 197 -4.91 -1.38 14.58
C MET A 197 -3.58 -1.41 15.36
N PHE A 198 -3.53 -0.82 16.56
CA PHE A 198 -2.33 -0.73 17.41
C PHE A 198 -2.68 -1.10 18.86
N PRO A 199 -2.81 -2.40 19.19
CA PRO A 199 -2.98 -2.79 20.59
C PRO A 199 -1.74 -2.34 21.37
N LEU A 200 -1.97 -1.52 22.41
CA LEU A 200 -0.93 -1.09 23.33
C LEU A 200 -0.35 -2.32 24.04
N PRO A 201 0.97 -2.43 24.20
CA PRO A 201 1.55 -3.48 25.02
C PRO A 201 1.07 -3.31 26.47
N SER A 202 0.66 -4.43 27.07
CA SER A 202 0.23 -4.55 28.46
C SER A 202 1.35 -4.24 29.44
#